data_c21071cf619f6adc0d52dffd30dfe92c
#
_entry.id   c21071cf619f6adc0d52dffd30dfe92c
#
_cell.length_a   1.000
_cell.length_b   1.000
_cell.length_c   1.000
_cell.angle_alpha   90.00
_cell.angle_beta   90.00
_cell.angle_gamma   90.00
#
_symmetry.space_group_name_H-M   'P 1'
#
loop_
_entity.id
_entity.type
_entity.pdbx_description
1 polymer ?
#
loop_
_entity_poly.entity_id
_entity_poly.type
_entity_poly.pdbx_seq_one_letter_code
_entity_poly.pdbx_strand_id
1 'polypeptide(L)'
;MNESKRHARICELLYQLLKHVFGDASAVGADQFVYWDGEDPKKRLAPDVFVKLGVKDSLFDSWKTWEHGAPELCVEVLSPSDTGEYLPLKTKMTRYRALGVRELVLFDLELEAGRRLRVFDRIDGDLVERVVDGEATPCVVLSEASGVAYDWFLAPADDIPLALRLNERGVPIATLAEQVDAARADAARARQRIVELERELERSK
;
A
#
# COMPACT_ATOMS: atom_id res chain seq x y z
N MET A 1 10.24 -6.00 19.23
CA MET A 1 9.29 -5.04 18.61
C MET A 1 7.89 -5.58 18.87
N ASN A 2 7.03 -4.82 19.57
CA ASN A 2 5.63 -5.23 19.76
C ASN A 2 4.77 -4.35 18.84
N GLU A 3 4.78 -4.65 17.56
CA GLU A 3 3.78 -4.10 16.65
C GLU A 3 2.39 -4.58 17.06
N SER A 4 1.40 -3.67 17.00
CA SER A 4 0.03 -4.12 17.21
C SER A 4 -0.38 -5.05 16.07
N LYS A 5 -1.16 -6.10 16.36
CA LYS A 5 -1.72 -6.98 15.32
C LYS A 5 -2.40 -6.18 14.19
N ARG A 6 -3.03 -5.06 14.54
CA ARG A 6 -3.72 -4.20 13.59
C ARG A 6 -2.73 -3.52 12.63
N HIS A 7 -1.63 -2.98 13.14
CA HIS A 7 -0.57 -2.40 12.33
C HIS A 7 -0.03 -3.43 11.32
N ALA A 8 0.45 -4.58 11.81
CA ALA A 8 0.98 -5.64 10.95
C ALA A 8 -0.03 -6.08 9.85
N ARG A 9 -1.32 -6.18 10.18
CA ARG A 9 -2.37 -6.55 9.21
C ARG A 9 -2.57 -5.48 8.14
N ILE A 10 -2.47 -4.20 8.51
CA ILE A 10 -2.60 -3.09 7.55
C ILE A 10 -1.38 -3.06 6.63
N CYS A 11 -0.16 -3.21 7.16
CA CYS A 11 1.06 -3.27 6.36
C CYS A 11 1.04 -4.44 5.38
N GLU A 12 0.61 -5.63 5.82
CA GLU A 12 0.44 -6.81 4.96
C GLU A 12 -0.57 -6.54 3.84
N LEU A 13 -1.75 -5.98 4.17
CA LEU A 13 -2.77 -5.62 3.19
C LEU A 13 -2.23 -4.62 2.16
N LEU A 14 -1.54 -3.57 2.60
CA LEU A 14 -0.94 -2.57 1.71
C LEU A 14 0.12 -3.19 0.80
N TYR A 15 1.00 -4.04 1.34
CA TYR A 15 2.00 -4.76 0.55
C TYR A 15 1.34 -5.58 -0.57
N GLN A 16 0.35 -6.41 -0.23
CA GLN A 16 -0.36 -7.25 -1.20
C GLN A 16 -1.10 -6.42 -2.24
N LEU A 17 -1.75 -5.32 -1.82
CA LEU A 17 -2.45 -4.41 -2.71
C LEU A 17 -1.50 -3.76 -3.72
N LEU A 18 -0.37 -3.22 -3.26
CA LEU A 18 0.62 -2.59 -4.12
C LEU A 18 1.32 -3.59 -5.03
N LYS A 19 1.61 -4.80 -4.55
CA LYS A 19 2.11 -5.91 -5.38
C LYS A 19 1.14 -6.25 -6.50
N HIS A 20 -0.15 -6.35 -6.19
CA HIS A 20 -1.19 -6.64 -7.19
C HIS A 20 -1.26 -5.54 -8.26
N VAL A 21 -1.23 -4.28 -7.84
CA VAL A 21 -1.39 -3.13 -8.74
C VAL A 21 -0.15 -2.88 -9.60
N PHE A 22 1.04 -2.93 -9.00
CA PHE A 22 2.29 -2.65 -9.73
C PHE A 22 2.85 -3.87 -10.48
N GLY A 23 2.42 -5.08 -10.11
CA GLY A 23 2.90 -6.34 -10.73
C GLY A 23 4.41 -6.55 -10.59
N ASP A 24 4.97 -7.32 -11.52
CA ASP A 24 6.39 -7.65 -11.52
C ASP A 24 7.29 -6.57 -12.17
N ALA A 25 6.69 -5.54 -12.76
CA ALA A 25 7.42 -4.45 -13.43
C ALA A 25 8.00 -3.42 -12.46
N SER A 26 7.59 -3.49 -11.18
CA SER A 26 8.04 -2.58 -10.13
C SER A 26 8.35 -3.37 -8.86
N ALA A 27 9.45 -3.02 -8.20
CA ALA A 27 9.80 -3.64 -6.93
C ALA A 27 8.95 -3.07 -5.80
N VAL A 28 8.38 -3.95 -4.99
CA VAL A 28 7.62 -3.59 -3.79
C VAL A 28 8.29 -4.20 -2.58
N GLY A 29 8.65 -3.36 -1.61
CA GLY A 29 9.23 -3.79 -0.35
C GLY A 29 8.36 -3.42 0.84
N ALA A 30 8.48 -4.17 1.94
CA ALA A 30 7.80 -3.91 3.20
C ALA A 30 8.74 -4.18 4.37
N ASP A 31 8.93 -3.20 5.24
CA ASP A 31 9.78 -3.27 6.45
C ASP A 31 11.27 -3.59 6.18
N GLN A 32 11.73 -3.51 4.91
CA GLN A 32 13.16 -3.60 4.61
C GLN A 32 13.83 -2.24 4.77
N PHE A 33 15.08 -2.26 5.25
CA PHE A 33 15.90 -1.06 5.28
C PHE A 33 16.19 -0.54 3.87
N VAL A 34 15.89 0.74 3.67
CA VAL A 34 16.26 1.52 2.50
C VAL A 34 17.45 2.40 2.88
N TYR A 35 18.60 2.17 2.25
CA TYR A 35 19.82 2.93 2.45
C TYR A 35 20.00 3.95 1.32
N TRP A 36 20.33 5.21 1.64
CA TRP A 36 20.56 6.26 0.63
C TRP A 36 21.97 6.85 0.63
N ASP A 37 22.88 6.25 1.40
CA ASP A 37 24.29 6.62 1.41
C ASP A 37 25.13 5.36 1.63
N GLY A 38 26.04 5.08 0.66
CA GLY A 38 26.87 3.88 0.70
C GLY A 38 28.01 3.94 1.73
N GLU A 39 28.32 5.13 2.25
CA GLU A 39 29.40 5.35 3.20
C GLU A 39 28.90 5.45 4.66
N ASP A 40 27.62 5.79 4.86
CA ASP A 40 27.05 5.94 6.19
C ASP A 40 25.84 5.00 6.40
N PRO A 41 26.02 3.85 7.07
CA PRO A 41 24.93 2.89 7.32
C PRO A 41 23.83 3.42 8.26
N LYS A 42 24.02 4.59 8.90
CA LYS A 42 22.98 5.25 9.70
C LYS A 42 21.96 6.00 8.82
N LYS A 43 22.33 6.30 7.59
CA LYS A 43 21.45 6.92 6.60
C LYS A 43 20.53 5.89 5.98
N ARG A 44 19.59 5.43 6.79
CA ARG A 44 18.58 4.44 6.43
C ARG A 44 17.26 4.74 7.13
N LEU A 45 16.20 4.17 6.58
CA LEU A 45 14.90 3.99 7.22
C LEU A 45 14.26 2.71 6.69
N ALA A 46 13.24 2.22 7.37
CA ALA A 46 12.42 1.09 6.91
C ALA A 46 10.99 1.59 6.77
N PRO A 47 10.53 1.93 5.54
CA PRO A 47 9.13 2.23 5.31
C PRO A 47 8.27 0.99 5.56
N ASP A 48 7.05 1.17 6.07
CA ASP A 48 6.12 0.03 6.19
C ASP A 48 5.84 -0.61 4.84
N VAL A 49 5.68 0.20 3.78
CA VAL A 49 5.68 -0.27 2.40
C VAL A 49 6.33 0.77 1.48
N PHE A 50 7.06 0.31 0.47
CA PHE A 50 7.60 1.19 -0.56
C PHE A 50 7.51 0.57 -1.96
N VAL A 51 7.51 1.42 -2.98
CA VAL A 51 7.49 1.01 -4.38
C VAL A 51 8.60 1.71 -5.15
N LYS A 52 9.37 0.92 -5.91
CA LYS A 52 10.33 1.41 -6.90
C LYS A 52 9.85 1.06 -8.29
N LEU A 53 9.51 2.09 -9.07
CA LEU A 53 9.05 1.94 -10.44
C LEU A 53 10.19 1.51 -11.40
N GLY A 54 9.83 0.69 -12.38
CA GLY A 54 10.75 0.31 -13.47
C GLY A 54 11.92 -0.59 -13.06
N VAL A 55 11.89 -1.14 -11.85
CA VAL A 55 12.84 -2.17 -11.39
C VAL A 55 12.05 -3.45 -11.18
N LYS A 56 12.44 -4.51 -11.89
CA LYS A 56 11.81 -5.83 -11.75
C LYS A 56 11.84 -6.28 -10.28
N ASP A 57 10.69 -6.73 -9.80
CA ASP A 57 10.58 -7.25 -8.45
C ASP A 57 11.43 -8.52 -8.26
N SER A 58 12.08 -8.60 -7.13
CA SER A 58 12.94 -9.71 -6.72
C SER A 58 13.02 -9.81 -5.21
N LEU A 59 13.51 -10.91 -4.69
CA LEU A 59 13.81 -11.01 -3.26
C LEU A 59 15.05 -10.19 -2.93
N PHE A 60 14.95 -9.30 -1.96
CA PHE A 60 16.06 -8.49 -1.44
C PHE A 60 15.94 -8.34 0.10
N ASP A 61 17.09 -8.35 0.77
CA ASP A 61 17.14 -8.18 2.24
C ASP A 61 17.12 -6.69 2.63
N SER A 62 17.64 -5.83 1.77
CA SER A 62 17.65 -4.39 1.95
C SER A 62 17.71 -3.68 0.59
N TRP A 63 17.20 -2.46 0.55
CA TRP A 63 17.20 -1.63 -0.65
C TRP A 63 18.33 -0.60 -0.60
N LYS A 64 19.12 -0.52 -1.65
CA LYS A 64 20.23 0.43 -1.76
C LYS A 64 19.99 1.36 -2.95
N THR A 65 19.83 2.65 -2.66
CA THR A 65 19.44 3.62 -3.70
C THR A 65 20.52 3.84 -4.76
N TRP A 66 21.77 3.63 -4.43
CA TRP A 66 22.87 3.73 -5.42
C TRP A 66 22.92 2.54 -6.42
N GLU A 67 22.23 1.43 -6.12
CA GLU A 67 22.09 0.28 -7.00
C GLU A 67 20.82 0.35 -7.85
N HIS A 68 19.71 0.78 -7.23
CA HIS A 68 18.37 0.65 -7.81
C HIS A 68 17.58 1.97 -7.89
N GLY A 69 18.13 3.07 -7.38
CA GLY A 69 17.43 4.36 -7.26
C GLY A 69 16.55 4.46 -6.01
N ALA A 70 16.13 5.67 -5.69
CA ALA A 70 15.21 5.93 -4.59
C ALA A 70 13.81 5.40 -4.93
N PRO A 71 13.06 4.82 -3.98
CA PRO A 71 11.64 4.51 -4.16
C PRO A 71 10.85 5.78 -4.50
N GLU A 72 9.91 5.68 -5.43
CA GLU A 72 9.03 6.80 -5.78
C GLU A 72 7.91 6.96 -4.75
N LEU A 73 7.39 5.86 -4.23
CA LEU A 73 6.30 5.85 -3.25
C LEU A 73 6.76 5.19 -1.96
N CYS A 74 6.46 5.83 -0.83
CA CYS A 74 6.56 5.22 0.49
C CYS A 74 5.27 5.43 1.27
N VAL A 75 4.87 4.42 2.03
CA VAL A 75 3.71 4.46 2.91
C VAL A 75 4.16 4.16 4.34
N GLU A 76 3.69 4.95 5.29
CA GLU A 76 3.86 4.76 6.73
C GLU A 76 2.50 4.64 7.42
N VAL A 77 2.33 3.58 8.17
CA VAL A 77 1.17 3.36 9.05
C VAL A 77 1.57 3.73 10.47
N LEU A 78 1.13 4.88 10.93
CA LEU A 78 1.51 5.39 12.25
C LEU A 78 0.66 4.74 13.34
N SER A 79 1.31 4.30 14.41
CA SER A 79 0.65 3.69 15.58
C SER A 79 1.38 4.10 16.88
N PRO A 80 0.65 4.39 17.98
CA PRO A 80 1.26 4.73 19.27
C PRO A 80 2.07 3.58 19.87
N SER A 81 1.82 2.35 19.43
CA SER A 81 2.49 1.14 19.92
C SER A 81 3.86 0.87 19.26
N ASP A 82 4.28 1.70 18.30
CA ASP A 82 5.61 1.64 17.68
C ASP A 82 6.68 2.12 18.67
N THR A 83 6.95 1.32 19.68
CA THR A 83 7.82 1.70 20.81
C THR A 83 9.29 1.27 20.64
N GLY A 84 9.65 0.55 19.58
CA GLY A 84 10.99 -0.04 19.46
C GLY A 84 12.06 0.87 18.89
N GLU A 85 11.76 1.61 17.83
CA GLU A 85 12.62 2.59 17.17
C GLU A 85 11.81 3.85 16.80
N TYR A 86 11.03 4.36 17.74
CA TYR A 86 10.20 5.54 17.49
C TYR A 86 11.07 6.73 17.10
N LEU A 87 11.14 6.97 15.82
CA LEU A 87 11.68 8.22 15.28
C LEU A 87 10.55 9.24 15.28
N PRO A 88 10.74 10.39 15.95
CA PRO A 88 9.76 11.48 15.87
C PRO A 88 9.41 11.79 14.41
N LEU A 89 8.14 12.05 14.13
CA LEU A 89 7.67 12.31 12.75
C LEU A 89 8.54 13.35 12.02
N LYS A 90 8.98 14.40 12.72
CA LYS A 90 9.91 15.39 12.15
C LYS A 90 11.21 14.76 11.66
N THR A 91 11.75 13.79 12.38
CA THR A 91 12.98 13.09 11.99
C THR A 91 12.69 12.13 10.82
N LYS A 92 11.58 11.40 10.83
CA LYS A 92 11.12 10.59 9.69
C LYS A 92 11.00 11.46 8.43
N MET A 93 10.31 12.60 8.51
CA MET A 93 10.17 13.54 7.38
C MET A 93 11.52 14.01 6.82
N THR A 94 12.48 14.33 7.70
CA THR A 94 13.84 14.73 7.27
C THR A 94 14.54 13.58 6.52
N ARG A 95 14.38 12.35 6.98
CA ARG A 95 14.95 11.15 6.33
C ARG A 95 14.28 10.85 5.00
N TYR A 96 12.94 10.93 4.90
CA TYR A 96 12.22 10.76 3.63
C TYR A 96 12.60 11.83 2.60
N ARG A 97 12.79 13.07 3.05
CA ARG A 97 13.31 14.13 2.20
C ARG A 97 14.71 13.79 1.66
N ALA A 98 15.61 13.33 2.53
CA ALA A 98 16.98 12.93 2.15
C ALA A 98 17.00 11.70 1.24
N LEU A 99 16.11 10.72 1.47
CA LEU A 99 15.93 9.55 0.62
C LEU A 99 15.54 9.92 -0.81
N GLY A 100 14.74 10.97 -0.99
CA GLY A 100 14.34 11.41 -2.32
C GLY A 100 13.01 10.83 -2.81
N VAL A 101 12.15 10.32 -1.91
CA VAL A 101 10.82 9.80 -2.24
C VAL A 101 9.98 10.89 -2.95
N ARG A 102 9.17 10.48 -3.94
CA ARG A 102 8.31 11.40 -4.70
C ARG A 102 6.96 11.62 -4.03
N GLU A 103 6.34 10.57 -3.54
CA GLU A 103 5.07 10.60 -2.81
C GLU A 103 5.23 9.83 -1.49
N LEU A 104 4.95 10.49 -0.39
CA LEU A 104 4.93 9.88 0.94
C LEU A 104 3.51 9.92 1.49
N VAL A 105 2.98 8.77 1.83
CA VAL A 105 1.65 8.61 2.42
C VAL A 105 1.79 8.25 3.89
N LEU A 106 1.14 9.01 4.76
CA LEU A 106 1.05 8.72 6.18
C LEU A 106 -0.40 8.36 6.51
N PHE A 107 -0.59 7.20 7.08
CA PHE A 107 -1.87 6.75 7.61
C PHE A 107 -1.77 6.64 9.13
N ASP A 108 -2.49 7.49 9.86
CA ASP A 108 -2.49 7.54 11.32
C ASP A 108 -3.81 6.99 11.85
N LEU A 109 -3.74 5.84 12.51
CA LEU A 109 -4.89 5.11 13.03
C LEU A 109 -5.59 5.81 14.20
N GLU A 110 -4.87 6.67 14.90
CA GLU A 110 -5.33 7.26 16.17
C GLU A 110 -5.91 8.67 15.99
N LEU A 111 -5.68 9.28 14.81
CA LEU A 111 -6.22 10.60 14.53
C LEU A 111 -7.73 10.55 14.22
N GLU A 112 -8.37 11.70 14.37
CA GLU A 112 -9.77 11.90 14.01
C GLU A 112 -9.98 11.78 12.48
N ALA A 113 -11.22 11.48 12.09
CA ALA A 113 -11.63 11.49 10.68
C ALA A 113 -11.25 12.81 10.00
N GLY A 114 -10.79 12.71 8.75
CA GLY A 114 -10.28 13.86 7.98
C GLY A 114 -8.83 14.27 8.29
N ARG A 115 -8.17 13.65 9.29
CA ARG A 115 -6.76 13.88 9.63
C ARG A 115 -5.91 12.62 9.56
N ARG A 116 -6.53 11.46 9.32
CA ARG A 116 -5.87 10.15 9.32
C ARG A 116 -5.00 9.91 8.10
N LEU A 117 -5.38 10.48 6.96
CA LEU A 117 -4.66 10.36 5.71
C LEU A 117 -3.94 11.68 5.41
N ARG A 118 -2.62 11.62 5.32
CA ARG A 118 -1.78 12.75 4.95
C ARG A 118 -0.86 12.33 3.83
N VAL A 119 -0.76 13.14 2.80
CA VAL A 119 0.08 12.84 1.64
C VAL A 119 1.02 14.02 1.39
N PHE A 120 2.26 13.70 1.07
CA PHE A 120 3.30 14.66 0.78
C PHE A 120 3.86 14.39 -0.61
N ASP A 121 3.91 15.43 -1.42
CA ASP A 121 4.52 15.40 -2.75
C ASP A 121 5.91 16.05 -2.71
N ARG A 122 6.82 15.53 -3.53
CA ARG A 122 8.13 16.14 -3.71
C ARG A 122 8.02 17.31 -4.68
N ILE A 123 8.20 18.53 -4.17
CA ILE A 123 8.20 19.78 -4.94
C ILE A 123 9.52 20.51 -4.64
N ASP A 124 10.29 20.81 -5.68
CA ASP A 124 11.58 21.51 -5.59
C ASP A 124 12.56 20.91 -4.56
N GLY A 125 12.53 19.57 -4.44
CA GLY A 125 13.40 18.85 -3.52
C GLY A 125 12.87 18.72 -2.09
N ASP A 126 11.75 19.35 -1.77
CA ASP A 126 11.09 19.27 -0.46
C ASP A 126 9.84 18.38 -0.48
N LEU A 127 9.43 17.89 0.69
CA LEU A 127 8.15 17.19 0.86
C LEU A 127 7.09 18.19 1.34
N VAL A 128 6.16 18.51 0.45
CA VAL A 128 5.08 19.45 0.69
C VAL A 128 3.79 18.69 0.92
N GLU A 129 3.12 18.98 2.04
CA GLU A 129 1.84 18.32 2.37
C GLU A 129 0.75 18.77 1.40
N ARG A 130 0.09 17.80 0.79
CA ARG A 130 -1.06 18.02 -0.08
C ARG A 130 -2.30 18.29 0.77
N VAL A 131 -3.15 19.20 0.32
CA VAL A 131 -4.48 19.35 0.92
C VAL A 131 -5.33 18.13 0.54
N VAL A 132 -5.74 17.37 1.53
CA VAL A 132 -6.65 16.24 1.38
C VAL A 132 -8.03 16.68 1.80
N ASP A 133 -9.00 16.66 0.87
CA ASP A 133 -10.39 16.96 1.15
C ASP A 133 -11.14 15.65 1.46
N GLY A 134 -11.48 15.47 2.72
CA GLY A 134 -12.09 14.24 3.21
C GLY A 134 -11.07 13.13 3.49
N GLU A 135 -11.43 11.89 3.15
CA GLU A 135 -10.61 10.69 3.38
C GLU A 135 -10.18 10.00 2.07
N ALA A 136 -10.04 10.79 0.99
CA ALA A 136 -9.53 10.31 -0.31
C ALA A 136 -8.64 11.35 -0.97
N THR A 137 -7.63 10.90 -1.74
CA THR A 137 -6.69 11.76 -2.48
C THR A 137 -5.99 10.97 -3.58
N PRO A 138 -5.63 11.60 -4.71
CA PRO A 138 -4.93 10.91 -5.79
C PRO A 138 -3.65 10.19 -5.31
N CYS A 139 -3.40 8.97 -5.82
CA CYS A 139 -2.08 8.35 -5.81
C CYS A 139 -1.35 8.81 -7.08
N VAL A 140 -0.55 9.87 -6.97
CA VAL A 140 0.08 10.53 -8.13
C VAL A 140 1.10 9.61 -8.78
N VAL A 141 1.96 8.97 -7.99
CA VAL A 141 3.00 8.06 -8.49
C VAL A 141 2.41 6.93 -9.32
N LEU A 142 1.35 6.28 -8.84
CA LEU A 142 0.70 5.18 -9.54
C LEU A 142 -0.04 5.67 -10.78
N SER A 143 -0.78 6.78 -10.66
CA SER A 143 -1.55 7.35 -11.77
C SER A 143 -0.67 7.77 -12.93
N GLU A 144 0.47 8.40 -12.67
CA GLU A 144 1.44 8.76 -13.70
C GLU A 144 2.11 7.55 -14.34
N ALA A 145 2.47 6.54 -13.54
CA ALA A 145 3.15 5.34 -14.04
C ALA A 145 2.26 4.50 -14.96
N SER A 146 0.96 4.43 -14.69
CA SER A 146 0.01 3.58 -15.39
C SER A 146 -0.80 4.32 -16.46
N GLY A 147 -0.92 5.65 -16.39
CA GLY A 147 -1.85 6.45 -17.17
C GLY A 147 -3.32 6.27 -16.79
N VAL A 148 -3.59 5.67 -15.62
CA VAL A 148 -4.92 5.42 -15.07
C VAL A 148 -5.05 6.15 -13.73
N ALA A 149 -6.21 6.75 -13.47
CA ALA A 149 -6.45 7.43 -12.20
C ALA A 149 -6.59 6.44 -11.04
N TYR A 150 -5.76 6.61 -10.03
CA TYR A 150 -5.82 5.90 -8.76
C TYR A 150 -5.94 6.91 -7.61
N ASP A 151 -6.74 6.57 -6.61
CA ASP A 151 -6.84 7.37 -5.39
C ASP A 151 -6.62 6.49 -4.15
N TRP A 152 -5.91 7.06 -3.20
CA TRP A 152 -5.90 6.59 -1.82
C TRP A 152 -7.23 6.92 -1.16
N PHE A 153 -7.78 6.00 -0.37
CA PHE A 153 -8.96 6.26 0.43
C PHE A 153 -8.99 5.38 1.68
N LEU A 154 -9.81 5.77 2.65
CA LEU A 154 -9.99 5.04 3.89
C LEU A 154 -11.32 4.28 3.88
N ALA A 155 -11.27 2.97 4.10
CA ALA A 155 -12.46 2.11 4.18
C ALA A 155 -12.16 0.84 4.97
N PRO A 156 -13.18 0.11 5.43
CA PRO A 156 -13.00 -1.24 5.93
C PRO A 156 -12.37 -2.16 4.89
N ALA A 157 -11.57 -3.13 5.34
CA ALA A 157 -10.99 -4.17 4.49
C ALA A 157 -10.84 -5.44 5.31
N ASP A 158 -11.39 -6.56 4.82
CA ASP A 158 -11.40 -7.85 5.50
C ASP A 158 -11.93 -7.73 6.95
N ASP A 159 -11.13 -8.08 7.95
CA ASP A 159 -11.42 -7.93 9.38
C ASP A 159 -10.93 -6.60 9.98
N ILE A 160 -10.41 -5.68 9.15
CA ILE A 160 -9.89 -4.38 9.56
C ILE A 160 -10.99 -3.33 9.43
N PRO A 161 -11.45 -2.71 10.54
CA PRO A 161 -12.55 -1.73 10.49
C PRO A 161 -12.23 -0.46 9.71
N LEU A 162 -10.94 -0.10 9.61
CA LEU A 162 -10.44 1.03 8.86
C LEU A 162 -9.04 0.74 8.37
N ALA A 163 -8.85 0.77 7.07
CA ALA A 163 -7.58 0.56 6.38
C ALA A 163 -7.36 1.61 5.30
N LEU A 164 -6.12 1.86 4.94
CA LEU A 164 -5.76 2.59 3.75
C LEU A 164 -5.91 1.67 2.53
N ARG A 165 -6.67 2.09 1.54
CA ARG A 165 -6.97 1.34 0.31
C ARG A 165 -6.69 2.18 -0.93
N LEU A 166 -6.70 1.50 -2.08
CA LEU A 166 -6.66 2.13 -3.40
C LEU A 166 -7.95 1.86 -4.17
N ASN A 167 -8.41 2.86 -4.91
CA ASN A 167 -9.38 2.65 -5.98
C ASN A 167 -8.72 2.90 -7.35
N GLU A 168 -9.28 2.31 -8.38
CA GLU A 168 -8.98 2.58 -9.78
C GLU A 168 -10.22 3.19 -10.42
N ARG A 169 -10.12 4.44 -10.91
CA ARG A 169 -11.25 5.17 -11.52
C ARG A 169 -12.51 5.20 -10.63
N GLY A 170 -12.32 5.34 -9.31
CA GLY A 170 -13.40 5.36 -8.33
C GLY A 170 -13.93 3.99 -7.92
N VAL A 171 -13.39 2.89 -8.45
CA VAL A 171 -13.76 1.51 -8.07
C VAL A 171 -12.72 0.97 -7.10
N PRO A 172 -13.09 0.57 -5.87
CA PRO A 172 -12.16 -0.03 -4.92
C PRO A 172 -11.47 -1.28 -5.51
N ILE A 173 -10.15 -1.34 -5.39
CA ILE A 173 -9.40 -2.54 -5.75
C ILE A 173 -9.66 -3.57 -4.66
N ALA A 174 -10.13 -4.75 -5.08
CA ALA A 174 -10.46 -5.82 -4.17
C ALA A 174 -9.20 -6.37 -3.49
N THR A 175 -9.28 -6.60 -2.18
CA THR A 175 -8.24 -7.31 -1.44
C THR A 175 -8.14 -8.77 -1.90
N LEU A 176 -7.05 -9.44 -1.55
CA LEU A 176 -6.89 -10.86 -1.87
C LEU A 176 -8.02 -11.70 -1.24
N ALA A 177 -8.43 -11.39 -0.01
CA ALA A 177 -9.53 -12.08 0.65
C ALA A 177 -10.87 -11.83 -0.05
N GLU A 178 -11.18 -10.58 -0.41
CA GLU A 178 -12.37 -10.23 -1.19
C GLU A 178 -12.41 -10.95 -2.55
N GLN A 179 -11.26 -11.09 -3.24
CA GLN A 179 -11.15 -11.84 -4.49
C GLN A 179 -11.42 -13.33 -4.29
N VAL A 180 -10.86 -13.93 -3.23
CA VAL A 180 -11.08 -15.35 -2.89
C VAL A 180 -12.55 -15.60 -2.56
N ASP A 181 -13.20 -14.72 -1.80
CA ASP A 181 -14.60 -14.87 -1.43
C ASP A 181 -15.53 -14.69 -2.64
N ALA A 182 -15.23 -13.75 -3.53
CA ALA A 182 -15.93 -13.61 -4.80
C ALA A 182 -15.81 -14.88 -5.67
N ALA A 183 -14.60 -15.43 -5.80
CA ALA A 183 -14.37 -16.66 -6.57
C ALA A 183 -15.11 -17.88 -5.96
N ARG A 184 -15.16 -17.99 -4.62
CA ARG A 184 -15.93 -19.02 -3.92
C ARG A 184 -17.44 -18.91 -4.18
N ALA A 185 -17.97 -17.67 -4.14
CA ALA A 185 -19.37 -17.41 -4.42
C ALA A 185 -19.73 -17.76 -5.88
N ASP A 186 -18.85 -17.42 -6.84
CA ASP A 186 -19.05 -17.79 -8.24
C ASP A 186 -19.02 -19.31 -8.45
N ALA A 187 -18.09 -20.00 -7.83
CA ALA A 187 -18.02 -21.45 -7.88
C ALA A 187 -19.27 -22.12 -7.28
N ALA A 188 -19.81 -21.56 -6.18
CA ALA A 188 -21.06 -22.08 -5.60
C ALA A 188 -22.25 -21.87 -6.53
N ARG A 189 -22.38 -20.68 -7.16
CA ARG A 189 -23.41 -20.40 -8.18
C ARG A 189 -23.33 -21.35 -9.37
N ALA A 190 -22.12 -21.57 -9.88
CA ALA A 190 -21.90 -22.50 -10.99
C ALA A 190 -22.33 -23.95 -10.64
N ARG A 191 -21.99 -24.42 -9.45
CA ARG A 191 -22.42 -25.77 -8.98
C ARG A 191 -23.94 -25.88 -8.87
N GLN A 192 -24.61 -24.87 -8.33
CA GLN A 192 -26.07 -24.84 -8.27
C GLN A 192 -26.68 -24.92 -9.67
N ARG A 193 -26.15 -24.16 -10.63
CA ARG A 193 -26.65 -24.17 -12.01
C ARG A 193 -26.46 -25.52 -12.70
N ILE A 194 -25.36 -26.21 -12.44
CA ILE A 194 -25.13 -27.58 -12.94
C ILE A 194 -26.23 -28.54 -12.42
N VAL A 195 -26.48 -28.51 -11.11
CA VAL A 195 -27.53 -29.39 -10.49
C VAL A 195 -28.93 -29.10 -11.06
N GLU A 196 -29.25 -27.83 -11.31
CA GLU A 196 -30.50 -27.44 -11.93
C GLU A 196 -30.63 -28.00 -13.35
N LEU A 197 -29.60 -27.84 -14.17
CA LEU A 197 -29.57 -28.35 -15.54
C LEU A 197 -29.64 -29.88 -15.61
N GLU A 198 -28.96 -30.57 -14.71
CA GLU A 198 -29.05 -32.03 -14.61
C GLU A 198 -30.49 -32.48 -14.31
N ARG A 199 -31.18 -31.82 -13.38
CA ARG A 199 -32.60 -32.10 -13.06
C ARG A 199 -33.55 -31.79 -14.23
N GLU A 200 -33.29 -30.69 -14.97
CA GLU A 200 -34.08 -30.37 -16.18
C GLU A 200 -33.88 -31.42 -17.26
N LEU A 201 -32.65 -31.88 -17.45
CA LEU A 201 -32.34 -32.94 -18.42
C LEU A 201 -32.99 -34.30 -18.09
N GLU A 202 -33.04 -34.65 -16.80
CA GLU A 202 -33.72 -35.85 -16.33
C GLU A 202 -35.25 -35.80 -16.54
N ARG A 203 -35.86 -34.61 -16.41
CA ARG A 203 -37.31 -34.40 -16.63
C ARG A 203 -37.70 -34.38 -18.10
N SER A 204 -36.76 -34.17 -19.00
CA SER A 204 -36.98 -34.09 -20.44
C SER A 204 -36.78 -35.43 -21.17
N LYS A 205 -36.42 -36.49 -20.41
CA LYS A 205 -36.32 -37.89 -20.89
C LYS A 205 -37.57 -38.67 -20.54
#